data_ebcb006eb3eb6f9fad3e32138f963ea8
#
_entry.id   ebcb006eb3eb6f9fad3e32138f963ea8
#
_cell.length_a   1.000
_cell.length_b   1.000
_cell.length_c   1.000
_cell.angle_alpha   90.00
_cell.angle_beta   90.00
_cell.angle_gamma   90.00
#
_symmetry.space_group_name_H-M   'P 1'
#
loop_
_entity.id
_entity.type
_entity.pdbx_description
1 polymer ?
#
loop_
_entity_poly.entity_id
_entity_poly.type
_entity_poly.pdbx_seq_one_letter_code
_entity_poly.pdbx_strand_id
1 'polypeptide(L)'
;GVDMRVFMAFISSKTLRQVLDCNRDVFSDSSENKKVKLVPMEVNSSQIQGKKRLIYYDFFESMFGNMIIGSSSKGVCHLMFYQDIREALRGLQQQFPNAQIIARQDRYQDQVKNFLAGTKGLKEGLTLHLQGTPFQFQVWQALLNIPSGVLSTYGAIAKYLKNPLASRAVGTAVGANPIAVLIPCHRVLGASGSMGQYRWGTIRKMALIGWEAVKIHTQKSEKLLKFV
;
A
#
# COMPACT_ATOMS: atom_id res chain seq x y z
N GLY A 1 -2.80 25.54 -4.03
CA GLY A 1 -3.69 24.44 -3.65
C GLY A 1 -4.44 23.95 -4.87
N VAL A 2 -4.40 22.64 -5.12
CA VAL A 2 -5.19 22.03 -6.21
C VAL A 2 -6.67 22.19 -5.87
N ASP A 3 -7.46 22.78 -6.75
CA ASP A 3 -8.90 22.93 -6.52
C ASP A 3 -9.53 21.52 -6.45
N MET A 4 -10.00 21.17 -5.26
CA MET A 4 -10.62 19.88 -4.96
C MET A 4 -11.85 19.62 -5.86
N ARG A 5 -12.50 20.64 -6.39
CA ARG A 5 -13.66 20.52 -7.30
C ARG A 5 -13.23 20.07 -8.69
N VAL A 6 -12.12 20.59 -9.19
CA VAL A 6 -11.51 20.16 -10.47
C VAL A 6 -11.01 18.73 -10.34
N PHE A 7 -10.40 18.40 -9.20
CA PHE A 7 -9.96 17.06 -8.90
C PHE A 7 -11.13 16.06 -8.81
N MET A 8 -12.22 16.43 -8.14
CA MET A 8 -13.43 15.61 -8.06
C MET A 8 -14.12 15.40 -9.41
N ALA A 9 -14.13 16.42 -10.28
CA ALA A 9 -14.68 16.29 -11.64
C ALA A 9 -13.82 15.36 -12.52
N PHE A 10 -12.51 15.35 -12.32
CA PHE A 10 -11.59 14.48 -13.06
C PHE A 10 -11.73 12.99 -12.66
N ILE A 11 -12.20 12.70 -11.45
CA ILE A 11 -12.38 11.32 -10.93
C ILE A 11 -13.85 10.87 -11.09
N SER A 12 -14.55 11.25 -12.16
CA SER A 12 -15.84 10.63 -12.45
C SER A 12 -15.66 9.13 -12.75
N SER A 13 -16.63 8.29 -12.40
CA SER A 13 -16.60 6.85 -12.68
C SER A 13 -16.39 6.54 -14.17
N LYS A 14 -16.88 7.42 -15.05
CA LYS A 14 -16.69 7.33 -16.51
C LYS A 14 -15.22 7.55 -16.90
N THR A 15 -14.56 8.55 -16.32
CA THR A 15 -13.14 8.84 -16.57
C THR A 15 -12.25 7.72 -16.04
N LEU A 16 -12.54 7.21 -14.85
CA LEU A 16 -11.81 6.08 -14.26
C LEU A 16 -11.97 4.80 -15.08
N ARG A 17 -13.16 4.55 -15.65
CA ARG A 17 -13.38 3.42 -16.55
C ARG A 17 -12.56 3.54 -17.83
N GLN A 18 -12.49 4.74 -18.44
CA GLN A 18 -11.63 4.97 -19.60
C GLN A 18 -10.16 4.71 -19.29
N VAL A 19 -9.66 5.14 -18.12
CA VAL A 19 -8.29 4.87 -17.68
C VAL A 19 -8.05 3.36 -17.49
N LEU A 20 -9.02 2.63 -16.95
CA LEU A 20 -8.94 1.16 -16.81
C LEU A 20 -8.92 0.45 -18.17
N ASP A 21 -9.69 0.91 -19.15
CA ASP A 21 -9.74 0.32 -20.48
C ASP A 21 -8.43 0.55 -21.26
N CYS A 22 -7.73 1.66 -21.02
CA CYS A 22 -6.42 1.95 -21.59
C CYS A 22 -5.29 1.12 -20.96
N ASN A 23 -5.47 0.59 -19.74
CA ASN A 23 -4.44 -0.10 -18.96
C ASN A 23 -4.65 -1.62 -18.90
N ARG A 24 -5.03 -2.27 -20.01
CA ARG A 24 -5.35 -3.70 -20.04
C ARG A 24 -4.18 -4.62 -19.68
N ASP A 25 -2.93 -4.22 -19.94
CA ASP A 25 -1.71 -4.99 -19.64
C ASP A 25 -0.89 -4.36 -18.49
N VAL A 26 -1.55 -4.17 -17.34
CA VAL A 26 -1.03 -3.43 -16.18
C VAL A 26 0.18 -4.09 -15.50
N PHE A 27 0.34 -5.40 -15.67
CA PHE A 27 1.34 -6.20 -14.94
C PHE A 27 2.65 -6.38 -15.71
N SER A 28 3.08 -5.37 -16.46
CA SER A 28 4.40 -5.40 -17.10
C SER A 28 5.51 -5.26 -16.05
N ASP A 29 6.60 -5.97 -16.28
CA ASP A 29 7.79 -6.03 -15.40
C ASP A 29 8.47 -4.65 -15.29
N SER A 30 7.92 -3.76 -14.47
CA SER A 30 8.48 -2.43 -14.25
C SER A 30 9.56 -2.47 -13.18
N SER A 31 10.71 -1.88 -13.47
CA SER A 31 11.87 -1.77 -12.57
C SER A 31 11.58 -1.09 -11.23
N GLU A 32 10.46 -0.37 -11.09
CA GLU A 32 10.03 0.26 -9.84
C GLU A 32 9.63 -0.75 -8.76
N ASN A 33 9.23 -1.96 -9.15
CA ASN A 33 8.69 -2.98 -8.24
C ASN A 33 9.77 -3.75 -7.47
N LYS A 34 11.05 -3.62 -7.86
CA LYS A 34 12.18 -4.29 -7.20
C LYS A 34 12.58 -3.67 -5.86
N LYS A 35 11.97 -2.53 -5.50
CA LYS A 35 12.36 -1.75 -4.30
C LYS A 35 11.74 -2.29 -3.00
N VAL A 36 10.70 -3.11 -3.09
CA VAL A 36 9.97 -3.63 -1.93
C VAL A 36 9.95 -5.16 -1.98
N LYS A 37 10.42 -5.79 -0.90
CA LYS A 37 10.43 -7.24 -0.75
C LYS A 37 9.41 -7.68 0.30
N LEU A 38 8.53 -8.61 -0.05
CA LEU A 38 7.65 -9.28 0.91
C LEU A 38 8.38 -10.48 1.53
N VAL A 39 8.39 -10.55 2.85
CA VAL A 39 8.95 -11.65 3.62
C VAL A 39 7.86 -12.20 4.54
N PRO A 40 7.50 -13.49 4.44
CA PRO A 40 6.55 -14.11 5.35
C PRO A 40 7.07 -14.11 6.78
N MET A 41 6.19 -13.74 7.71
CA MET A 41 6.45 -13.83 9.13
C MET A 41 6.00 -15.22 9.63
N GLU A 42 6.91 -15.99 10.16
CA GLU A 42 6.61 -17.33 10.69
C GLU A 42 5.62 -17.24 11.86
N VAL A 43 4.50 -17.92 11.75
CA VAL A 43 3.42 -17.89 12.76
C VAL A 43 3.86 -18.58 14.05
N ASN A 44 4.66 -19.65 13.94
CA ASN A 44 5.10 -20.47 15.07
C ASN A 44 6.37 -19.96 15.77
N SER A 45 7.01 -18.92 15.27
CA SER A 45 8.21 -18.35 15.88
C SER A 45 7.93 -17.30 16.96
N SER A 46 6.68 -17.24 17.47
CA SER A 46 6.36 -16.41 18.64
C SER A 46 7.15 -16.79 19.89
N GLN A 47 7.75 -18.00 19.90
CA GLN A 47 8.62 -18.52 20.96
C GLN A 47 9.84 -19.23 20.36
N ILE A 48 10.70 -18.53 19.66
CA ILE A 48 12.05 -19.07 19.47
C ILE A 48 12.77 -18.91 20.82
N GLN A 49 13.02 -20.02 21.48
CA GLN A 49 13.74 -20.08 22.77
C GLN A 49 13.10 -19.28 23.91
N GLY A 50 11.77 -19.30 24.07
CA GLY A 50 11.10 -18.63 25.19
C GLY A 50 11.07 -17.09 25.13
N LYS A 51 11.60 -16.47 24.07
CA LYS A 51 11.57 -15.01 23.89
C LYS A 51 10.37 -14.56 23.06
N LYS A 52 9.61 -13.60 23.59
CA LYS A 52 8.52 -12.95 22.83
C LYS A 52 9.09 -12.20 21.62
N ARG A 53 8.37 -12.22 20.49
CA ARG A 53 8.69 -11.38 19.34
C ARG A 53 8.62 -9.90 19.74
N LEU A 54 9.62 -9.12 19.33
CA LEU A 54 9.63 -7.67 19.53
C LEU A 54 9.04 -6.98 18.30
N ILE A 55 8.09 -6.09 18.53
CA ILE A 55 7.54 -5.15 17.53
C ILE A 55 7.78 -3.75 18.06
N TYR A 56 8.54 -2.96 17.31
CA TYR A 56 8.73 -1.54 17.57
C TYR A 56 7.68 -0.75 16.83
N TYR A 57 7.15 0.30 17.43
CA TYR A 57 6.16 1.16 16.78
C TYR A 57 6.41 2.63 17.04
N ASP A 58 5.89 3.45 16.12
CA ASP A 58 5.85 4.89 16.25
C ASP A 58 4.61 5.47 15.59
N PHE A 59 4.22 6.67 16.01
CA PHE A 59 3.17 7.47 15.40
C PHE A 59 3.79 8.62 14.64
N PHE A 60 3.24 8.94 13.47
CA PHE A 60 3.68 10.08 12.69
C PHE A 60 2.55 10.65 11.84
N GLU A 61 2.72 11.90 11.44
CA GLU A 61 1.81 12.56 10.51
C GLU A 61 2.35 12.45 9.08
N SER A 62 1.49 12.06 8.14
CA SER A 62 1.75 12.07 6.70
C SER A 62 0.85 13.09 6.02
N MET A 63 1.18 13.47 4.78
CA MET A 63 0.32 14.33 3.97
C MET A 63 -1.09 13.76 3.73
N PHE A 64 -1.31 12.46 4.01
CA PHE A 64 -2.60 11.77 3.89
C PHE A 64 -3.30 11.54 5.23
N GLY A 65 -2.71 12.01 6.33
CA GLY A 65 -3.22 11.91 7.70
C GLY A 65 -2.29 11.15 8.65
N ASN A 66 -2.75 11.00 9.88
CA ASN A 66 -2.01 10.36 10.95
C ASN A 66 -1.84 8.85 10.70
N MET A 67 -0.65 8.34 10.96
CA MET A 67 -0.29 6.94 10.75
C MET A 67 0.43 6.34 11.95
N ILE A 68 0.16 5.04 12.17
CA ILE A 68 0.96 4.17 13.03
C ILE A 68 1.80 3.28 12.14
N ILE A 69 3.08 3.15 12.46
CA ILE A 69 4.01 2.23 11.80
C ILE A 69 4.55 1.25 12.82
N GLY A 70 4.62 -0.02 12.44
CA GLY A 70 5.21 -1.09 13.22
C GLY A 70 6.30 -1.82 12.43
N SER A 71 7.37 -2.20 13.10
CA SER A 71 8.50 -2.95 12.53
C SER A 71 8.94 -4.08 13.44
N SER A 72 9.39 -5.15 12.82
CA SER A 72 10.09 -6.25 13.46
C SER A 72 11.59 -6.14 13.18
N SER A 73 12.39 -7.08 13.71
CA SER A 73 13.82 -7.19 13.40
C SER A 73 14.14 -7.40 11.89
N LYS A 74 13.15 -7.80 11.08
CA LYS A 74 13.33 -8.12 9.65
C LYS A 74 12.71 -7.10 8.69
N GLY A 75 11.89 -6.17 9.17
CA GLY A 75 11.25 -5.17 8.31
C GLY A 75 9.96 -4.59 8.87
N VAL A 76 9.31 -3.73 8.08
CA VAL A 76 8.02 -3.13 8.43
C VAL A 76 6.93 -4.21 8.39
N CYS A 77 6.10 -4.27 9.42
CA CYS A 77 5.05 -5.29 9.56
C CYS A 77 3.66 -4.70 9.76
N HIS A 78 3.56 -3.39 9.96
CA HIS A 78 2.31 -2.67 10.15
C HIS A 78 2.46 -1.23 9.67
N LEU A 79 1.50 -0.74 8.89
CA LEU A 79 1.43 0.66 8.48
C LEU A 79 -0.03 1.00 8.19
N MET A 80 -0.66 1.76 9.08
CA MET A 80 -2.09 2.06 8.95
C MET A 80 -2.38 3.52 9.28
N PHE A 81 -3.39 4.08 8.62
CA PHE A 81 -3.98 5.34 9.03
C PHE A 81 -4.86 5.13 10.26
N TYR A 82 -4.92 6.15 11.11
CA TYR A 82 -5.79 6.14 12.28
C TYR A 82 -6.45 7.52 12.52
N GLN A 83 -7.53 7.51 13.29
CA GLN A 83 -8.17 8.69 13.82
C GLN A 83 -8.04 8.75 15.36
N ASP A 84 -8.06 7.61 16.01
CA ASP A 84 -7.86 7.46 17.44
C ASP A 84 -6.60 6.64 17.74
N ILE A 85 -5.72 7.21 18.57
CA ILE A 85 -4.43 6.60 18.96
C ILE A 85 -4.63 5.28 19.72
N ARG A 86 -5.65 5.21 20.59
CA ARG A 86 -5.92 4.02 21.39
C ARG A 86 -6.40 2.86 20.53
N GLU A 87 -7.25 3.17 19.53
CA GLU A 87 -7.70 2.17 18.54
C GLU A 87 -6.55 1.69 17.67
N ALA A 88 -5.67 2.59 17.23
CA ALA A 88 -4.49 2.25 16.45
C ALA A 88 -3.57 1.28 17.20
N LEU A 89 -3.26 1.58 18.47
CA LEU A 89 -2.42 0.73 19.30
C LEU A 89 -3.08 -0.62 19.59
N ARG A 90 -4.38 -0.61 19.86
CA ARG A 90 -5.17 -1.83 20.05
C ARG A 90 -5.16 -2.71 18.81
N GLY A 91 -5.32 -2.13 17.61
CA GLY A 91 -5.22 -2.83 16.34
C GLY A 91 -3.85 -3.48 16.12
N LEU A 92 -2.76 -2.80 16.48
CA LEU A 92 -1.42 -3.35 16.44
C LEU A 92 -1.25 -4.53 17.41
N GLN A 93 -1.77 -4.40 18.64
CA GLN A 93 -1.75 -5.46 19.66
C GLN A 93 -2.56 -6.69 19.22
N GLN A 94 -3.72 -6.49 18.60
CA GLN A 94 -4.56 -7.56 18.06
C GLN A 94 -3.89 -8.29 16.90
N GLN A 95 -3.15 -7.57 16.05
CA GLN A 95 -2.39 -8.20 14.96
C GLN A 95 -1.23 -9.05 15.50
N PHE A 96 -0.64 -8.68 16.62
CA PHE A 96 0.51 -9.36 17.22
C PHE A 96 0.27 -9.70 18.70
N PRO A 97 -0.72 -10.57 19.02
CA PRO A 97 -1.16 -10.80 20.40
C PRO A 97 -0.08 -11.39 21.31
N ASN A 98 0.89 -12.11 20.72
CA ASN A 98 1.97 -12.76 21.46
C ASN A 98 3.32 -12.00 21.37
N ALA A 99 3.30 -10.76 20.84
CA ALA A 99 4.50 -9.95 20.75
C ALA A 99 4.62 -8.99 21.95
N GLN A 100 5.85 -8.59 22.23
CA GLN A 100 6.13 -7.44 23.06
C GLN A 100 6.18 -6.21 22.16
N ILE A 101 5.26 -5.25 22.38
CA ILE A 101 5.11 -4.06 21.59
C ILE A 101 5.73 -2.89 22.33
N ILE A 102 6.71 -2.22 21.72
CA ILE A 102 7.53 -1.19 22.34
C ILE A 102 7.52 0.07 21.48
N ALA A 103 7.25 1.22 22.09
CA ALA A 103 7.37 2.53 21.46
C ALA A 103 8.85 2.84 21.23
N ARG A 104 9.30 2.69 19.98
CA ARG A 104 10.69 2.91 19.57
C ARG A 104 10.77 3.10 18.07
N GLN A 105 11.58 4.07 17.65
CA GLN A 105 11.91 4.28 16.22
C GLN A 105 13.06 3.37 15.79
N ASP A 106 13.03 2.98 14.50
CA ASP A 106 14.11 2.26 13.86
C ASP A 106 14.30 2.66 12.38
N ARG A 107 15.36 2.12 11.77
CA ARG A 107 15.74 2.41 10.38
C ARG A 107 14.66 2.06 9.34
N TYR A 108 13.84 1.03 9.58
CA TYR A 108 12.79 0.63 8.65
C TYR A 108 11.64 1.63 8.65
N GLN A 109 11.29 2.11 9.84
CA GLN A 109 10.28 3.16 10.03
C GLN A 109 10.74 4.48 9.39
N ASP A 110 12.01 4.87 9.58
CA ASP A 110 12.57 6.09 9.00
C ASP A 110 12.59 6.07 7.47
N GLN A 111 12.86 4.92 6.85
CA GLN A 111 12.79 4.77 5.39
C GLN A 111 11.38 5.05 4.87
N VAL A 112 10.35 4.53 5.54
CA VAL A 112 8.95 4.73 5.15
C VAL A 112 8.50 6.16 5.37
N LYS A 113 8.83 6.76 6.52
CA LYS A 113 8.50 8.16 6.83
C LYS A 113 9.09 9.11 5.80
N ASN A 114 10.38 8.95 5.48
CA ASN A 114 11.06 9.76 4.47
C ASN A 114 10.45 9.61 3.07
N PHE A 115 10.03 8.39 2.70
CA PHE A 115 9.35 8.15 1.43
C PHE A 115 8.00 8.87 1.38
N LEU A 116 7.20 8.76 2.44
CA LEU A 116 5.87 9.39 2.51
C LEU A 116 5.95 10.93 2.62
N ALA A 117 7.03 11.45 3.20
CA ALA A 117 7.32 12.88 3.22
C ALA A 117 7.84 13.41 1.88
N GLY A 118 8.11 12.53 0.90
CA GLY A 118 8.68 12.93 -0.39
C GLY A 118 10.12 13.38 -0.36
N THR A 119 10.81 13.24 0.79
CA THR A 119 12.20 13.69 0.98
C THR A 119 13.22 12.75 0.37
N LYS A 120 12.91 11.44 0.32
CA LYS A 120 13.75 10.40 -0.28
C LYS A 120 12.86 9.36 -0.96
N GLY A 121 13.29 8.86 -2.12
CA GLY A 121 12.67 7.69 -2.74
C GLY A 121 12.86 6.44 -1.87
N LEU A 122 12.03 5.42 -2.08
CA LEU A 122 12.30 4.11 -1.47
C LEU A 122 13.66 3.62 -1.94
N LYS A 123 14.53 3.31 -0.99
CA LYS A 123 15.79 2.63 -1.29
C LYS A 123 15.48 1.20 -1.70
N GLU A 124 16.32 0.65 -2.57
CA GLU A 124 16.27 -0.78 -2.87
C GLU A 124 16.40 -1.57 -1.58
N GLY A 125 15.55 -2.59 -1.42
CA GLY A 125 15.61 -3.50 -0.28
C GLY A 125 14.73 -3.15 0.91
N LEU A 126 13.71 -2.28 0.78
CA LEU A 126 12.71 -2.15 1.84
C LEU A 126 12.01 -3.50 2.02
N THR A 127 12.12 -4.07 3.21
CA THR A 127 11.49 -5.34 3.56
C THR A 127 10.17 -5.09 4.29
N LEU A 128 9.11 -5.73 3.80
CA LEU A 128 7.83 -5.86 4.49
C LEU A 128 7.74 -7.27 5.08
N HIS A 129 7.76 -7.38 6.39
CA HIS A 129 7.74 -8.65 7.13
C HIS A 129 6.33 -8.94 7.64
N LEU A 130 5.56 -9.74 6.90
CA LEU A 130 4.10 -9.79 7.01
C LEU A 130 3.58 -11.15 7.47
N GLN A 131 2.46 -11.12 8.20
CA GLN A 131 1.61 -12.28 8.43
C GLN A 131 0.53 -12.32 7.36
N GLY A 132 0.26 -13.51 6.81
CA GLY A 132 -0.78 -13.70 5.82
C GLY A 132 -0.81 -15.13 5.29
N THR A 133 -1.89 -15.47 4.58
CA THR A 133 -2.01 -16.74 3.86
C THR A 133 -1.17 -16.70 2.57
N PRO A 134 -0.82 -17.87 1.98
CA PRO A 134 -0.15 -17.90 0.69
C PRO A 134 -0.90 -17.14 -0.40
N PHE A 135 -2.23 -17.19 -0.42
CA PHE A 135 -3.05 -16.45 -1.39
C PHE A 135 -2.98 -14.95 -1.16
N GLN A 136 -3.01 -14.47 0.09
CA GLN A 136 -2.83 -13.05 0.41
C GLN A 136 -1.47 -12.54 -0.07
N PHE A 137 -0.40 -13.32 0.12
CA PHE A 137 0.93 -12.96 -0.38
C PHE A 137 0.96 -12.86 -1.91
N GLN A 138 0.32 -13.79 -2.63
CA GLN A 138 0.20 -13.71 -4.10
C GLN A 138 -0.53 -12.42 -4.53
N VAL A 139 -1.63 -12.09 -3.87
CA VAL A 139 -2.38 -10.86 -4.15
C VAL A 139 -1.55 -9.61 -3.84
N TRP A 140 -0.90 -9.54 -2.68
CA TRP A 140 -0.07 -8.39 -2.30
C TRP A 140 1.13 -8.21 -3.23
N GLN A 141 1.75 -9.31 -3.67
CA GLN A 141 2.81 -9.26 -4.69
C GLN A 141 2.28 -8.74 -6.03
N ALA A 142 1.09 -9.18 -6.45
CA ALA A 142 0.44 -8.66 -7.66
C ALA A 142 0.13 -7.16 -7.53
N LEU A 143 -0.30 -6.68 -6.35
CA LEU A 143 -0.50 -5.25 -6.09
C LEU A 143 0.80 -4.46 -6.26
N LEU A 144 1.91 -4.96 -5.73
CA LEU A 144 3.23 -4.32 -5.90
C LEU A 144 3.66 -4.23 -7.37
N ASN A 145 3.15 -5.11 -8.24
CA ASN A 145 3.43 -5.08 -9.67
C ASN A 145 2.56 -4.09 -10.45
N ILE A 146 1.61 -3.39 -9.81
CA ILE A 146 0.86 -2.30 -10.43
C ILE A 146 1.70 -1.02 -10.31
N PRO A 147 2.14 -0.39 -11.40
CA PRO A 147 2.95 0.83 -11.33
C PRO A 147 2.22 1.99 -10.67
N SER A 148 2.97 2.96 -10.17
CA SER A 148 2.41 4.21 -9.64
C SER A 148 1.61 4.94 -10.72
N GLY A 149 0.42 5.45 -10.36
CA GLY A 149 -0.50 6.13 -11.26
C GLY A 149 -1.25 5.24 -12.25
N VAL A 150 -1.06 3.93 -12.17
CA VAL A 150 -1.82 2.95 -12.95
C VAL A 150 -2.89 2.33 -12.07
N LEU A 151 -4.10 2.18 -12.63
CA LEU A 151 -5.24 1.58 -11.94
C LEU A 151 -5.52 0.18 -12.48
N SER A 152 -6.02 -0.70 -11.62
CA SER A 152 -6.40 -2.07 -11.95
C SER A 152 -7.77 -2.42 -11.36
N THR A 153 -8.26 -3.62 -11.61
CA THR A 153 -9.50 -4.13 -11.03
C THR A 153 -9.27 -5.45 -10.31
N TYR A 154 -10.17 -5.81 -9.40
CA TYR A 154 -10.12 -7.13 -8.74
C TYR A 154 -10.14 -8.29 -9.74
N GLY A 155 -10.92 -8.15 -10.84
CA GLY A 155 -10.95 -9.16 -11.91
C GLY A 155 -9.66 -9.25 -12.72
N ALA A 156 -8.98 -8.12 -12.96
CA ALA A 156 -7.69 -8.12 -13.65
C ALA A 156 -6.61 -8.81 -12.80
N ILE A 157 -6.58 -8.55 -11.49
CA ILE A 157 -5.68 -9.25 -10.56
C ILE A 157 -5.98 -10.75 -10.53
N ALA A 158 -7.27 -11.15 -10.47
CA ALA A 158 -7.67 -12.55 -10.48
C ALA A 158 -7.19 -13.26 -11.77
N LYS A 159 -7.33 -12.62 -12.93
CA LYS A 159 -6.80 -13.13 -14.22
C LYS A 159 -5.28 -13.24 -14.19
N TYR A 160 -4.58 -12.23 -13.71
CA TYR A 160 -3.11 -12.24 -13.56
C TYR A 160 -2.63 -13.42 -12.70
N LEU A 161 -3.34 -13.72 -11.62
CA LEU A 161 -3.09 -14.88 -10.75
C LEU A 161 -3.57 -16.22 -11.35
N LYS A 162 -4.00 -16.25 -12.63
CA LYS A 162 -4.52 -17.44 -13.34
C LYS A 162 -5.75 -18.07 -12.66
N ASN A 163 -6.50 -17.28 -11.91
CA ASN A 163 -7.75 -17.70 -11.26
C ASN A 163 -8.86 -16.65 -11.48
N PRO A 164 -9.43 -16.54 -12.70
CA PRO A 164 -10.35 -15.46 -13.07
C PRO A 164 -11.66 -15.44 -12.27
N LEU A 165 -12.03 -16.55 -11.64
CA LEU A 165 -13.22 -16.64 -10.79
C LEU A 165 -12.98 -16.14 -9.35
N ALA A 166 -11.75 -15.89 -8.96
CA ALA A 166 -11.37 -15.52 -7.60
C ALA A 166 -11.52 -14.03 -7.26
N SER A 167 -12.25 -13.23 -8.06
CA SER A 167 -12.34 -11.76 -7.84
C SER A 167 -12.81 -11.36 -6.44
N ARG A 168 -13.74 -12.12 -5.83
CA ARG A 168 -14.18 -11.86 -4.44
C ARG A 168 -13.08 -12.17 -3.42
N ALA A 169 -12.38 -13.31 -3.59
CA ALA A 169 -11.26 -13.69 -2.74
C ALA A 169 -10.11 -12.68 -2.84
N VAL A 170 -9.82 -12.19 -4.05
CA VAL A 170 -8.87 -11.08 -4.29
C VAL A 170 -9.32 -9.85 -3.52
N GLY A 171 -10.60 -9.46 -3.59
CA GLY A 171 -11.12 -8.32 -2.83
C GLY A 171 -10.91 -8.46 -1.32
N THR A 172 -11.15 -9.64 -0.77
CA THR A 172 -10.89 -9.96 0.64
C THR A 172 -9.40 -9.82 0.99
N ALA A 173 -8.52 -10.37 0.16
CA ALA A 173 -7.07 -10.29 0.35
C ALA A 173 -6.53 -8.85 0.24
N VAL A 174 -7.06 -8.05 -0.71
CA VAL A 174 -6.78 -6.62 -0.85
C VAL A 174 -7.21 -5.85 0.40
N GLY A 175 -8.40 -6.15 0.95
CA GLY A 175 -8.91 -5.55 2.19
C GLY A 175 -8.13 -5.95 3.44
N ALA A 176 -7.46 -7.10 3.43
CA ALA A 176 -6.62 -7.59 4.53
C ALA A 176 -5.21 -6.98 4.54
N ASN A 177 -4.87 -6.12 3.58
CA ASN A 177 -3.56 -5.46 3.49
C ASN A 177 -3.18 -4.76 4.80
N PRO A 178 -2.05 -5.12 5.45
CA PRO A 178 -1.61 -4.52 6.70
C PRO A 178 -0.70 -3.29 6.51
N ILE A 179 -0.39 -2.93 5.25
CA ILE A 179 0.59 -1.90 4.90
C ILE A 179 -0.04 -0.87 3.96
N ALA A 180 -0.59 0.19 4.51
CA ALA A 180 -1.16 1.28 3.72
C ALA A 180 -0.13 1.91 2.79
N VAL A 181 -0.55 2.40 1.63
CA VAL A 181 0.25 3.11 0.62
C VAL A 181 1.31 2.23 -0.05
N LEU A 182 2.20 1.58 0.71
CA LEU A 182 3.32 0.80 0.17
C LEU A 182 2.87 -0.47 -0.56
N ILE A 183 1.86 -1.18 -0.04
CA ILE A 183 1.13 -2.17 -0.81
C ILE A 183 -0.09 -1.45 -1.40
N PRO A 184 -0.09 -1.12 -2.70
CA PRO A 184 -0.95 -0.09 -3.25
C PRO A 184 -2.38 -0.58 -3.52
N CYS A 185 -3.09 -1.03 -2.48
CA CYS A 185 -4.49 -1.44 -2.58
C CYS A 185 -5.43 -0.30 -3.04
N HIS A 186 -5.01 0.97 -2.91
CA HIS A 186 -5.72 2.12 -3.46
C HIS A 186 -5.78 2.13 -4.99
N ARG A 187 -4.88 1.43 -5.70
CA ARG A 187 -4.87 1.32 -7.17
C ARG A 187 -5.91 0.33 -7.71
N VAL A 188 -6.66 -0.36 -6.85
CA VAL A 188 -7.65 -1.36 -7.28
C VAL A 188 -9.06 -0.80 -7.20
N LEU A 189 -9.79 -0.87 -8.31
CA LEU A 189 -11.16 -0.38 -8.47
C LEU A 189 -12.13 -1.54 -8.77
N GLY A 190 -13.42 -1.27 -8.63
CA GLY A 190 -14.46 -2.14 -9.18
C GLY A 190 -14.45 -2.14 -10.70
N ALA A 191 -15.00 -3.17 -11.33
CA ALA A 191 -15.04 -3.32 -12.80
C ALA A 191 -15.78 -2.16 -13.50
N SER A 192 -16.73 -1.52 -12.81
CA SER A 192 -17.45 -0.33 -13.31
C SER A 192 -16.68 0.98 -13.13
N GLY A 193 -15.44 0.96 -12.60
CA GLY A 193 -14.71 2.17 -12.19
C GLY A 193 -15.12 2.68 -10.80
N SER A 194 -15.97 1.94 -10.06
CA SER A 194 -16.34 2.32 -8.69
C SER A 194 -15.13 2.24 -7.76
N MET A 195 -15.02 3.19 -6.83
CA MET A 195 -13.91 3.22 -5.85
C MET A 195 -13.88 1.99 -4.94
N GLY A 196 -15.01 1.26 -4.83
CA GLY A 196 -15.14 0.16 -3.90
C GLY A 196 -14.98 0.58 -2.43
N GLN A 197 -14.94 -0.40 -1.56
CA GLN A 197 -14.63 -0.14 -0.15
C GLN A 197 -13.12 -0.06 0.03
N TYR A 198 -12.66 1.06 0.58
CA TYR A 198 -11.26 1.24 0.99
C TYR A 198 -11.21 1.30 2.51
N ARG A 199 -10.36 0.49 3.12
CA ARG A 199 -10.27 0.33 4.58
C ARG A 199 -10.14 1.66 5.33
N TRP A 200 -9.45 2.61 4.74
CA TRP A 200 -9.16 3.92 5.36
C TRP A 200 -9.98 5.07 4.74
N GLY A 201 -11.08 4.74 4.07
CA GLY A 201 -12.04 5.70 3.52
C GLY A 201 -11.79 6.09 2.07
N THR A 202 -12.89 6.30 1.33
CA THR A 202 -12.88 6.60 -0.10
C THR A 202 -12.15 7.91 -0.41
N ILE A 203 -12.29 8.95 0.43
CA ILE A 203 -11.64 10.25 0.24
C ILE A 203 -10.11 10.07 0.22
N ARG A 204 -9.55 9.29 1.14
CA ARG A 204 -8.12 9.03 1.21
C ARG A 204 -7.63 8.21 0.02
N LYS A 205 -8.43 7.24 -0.46
CA LYS A 205 -8.14 6.51 -1.68
C LYS A 205 -8.04 7.44 -2.89
N MET A 206 -8.99 8.35 -3.03
CA MET A 206 -9.00 9.36 -4.09
C MET A 206 -7.78 10.28 -4.02
N ALA A 207 -7.42 10.73 -2.80
CA ALA A 207 -6.25 11.57 -2.59
C ALA A 207 -4.94 10.87 -3.01
N LEU A 208 -4.78 9.58 -2.67
CA LEU A 208 -3.64 8.78 -3.08
C LEU A 208 -3.54 8.60 -4.59
N ILE A 209 -4.65 8.26 -5.25
CA ILE A 209 -4.72 8.12 -6.72
C ILE A 209 -4.33 9.45 -7.40
N GLY A 210 -4.87 10.57 -6.93
CA GLY A 210 -4.57 11.87 -7.50
C GLY A 210 -3.14 12.32 -7.27
N TRP A 211 -2.60 12.06 -6.10
CA TRP A 211 -1.19 12.35 -5.79
C TRP A 211 -0.24 11.60 -6.75
N GLU A 212 -0.51 10.32 -7.00
CA GLU A 212 0.28 9.52 -7.94
C GLU A 212 0.17 10.06 -9.38
N ALA A 213 -1.03 10.45 -9.81
CA ALA A 213 -1.27 10.99 -11.15
C ALA A 213 -0.49 12.30 -11.36
N VAL A 214 -0.53 13.21 -10.39
CA VAL A 214 0.22 14.48 -10.44
C VAL A 214 1.72 14.23 -10.49
N LYS A 215 2.23 13.34 -9.65
CA LYS A 215 3.66 13.01 -9.57
C LYS A 215 4.21 12.52 -10.92
N ILE A 216 3.47 11.68 -11.63
CA ILE A 216 3.87 11.17 -12.95
C ILE A 216 3.85 12.29 -13.99
N HIS A 217 2.84 13.16 -13.94
CA HIS A 217 2.74 14.27 -14.88
C HIS A 217 3.93 15.24 -14.72
N THR A 218 4.29 15.57 -13.48
CA THR A 218 5.45 16.43 -13.17
C THR A 218 6.76 15.81 -13.65
N GLN A 219 6.98 14.52 -13.41
CA GLN A 219 8.19 13.83 -13.86
C GLN A 219 8.30 13.76 -15.39
N LYS A 220 7.20 13.61 -16.12
CA LYS A 220 7.18 13.67 -17.58
C LYS A 220 7.53 15.07 -18.10
N SER A 221 6.97 16.11 -17.48
CA SER A 221 7.24 17.50 -17.86
C SER A 221 8.70 17.89 -17.60
N GLU A 222 9.28 17.51 -16.46
CA GLU A 222 10.69 17.76 -16.16
C GLU A 222 11.65 17.03 -17.10
N LYS A 223 11.28 15.83 -17.58
CA LYS A 223 12.07 15.11 -18.59
C LYS A 223 12.04 15.82 -19.93
N LEU A 224 10.88 16.34 -20.35
CA LEU A 224 10.76 17.10 -21.61
C LEU A 224 11.57 18.40 -21.58
N LEU A 225 11.62 19.10 -20.44
CA LEU A 225 12.40 20.33 -20.29
C LEU A 225 13.93 20.13 -20.28
N LYS A 226 14.41 18.91 -20.04
CA LYS A 226 15.85 18.59 -20.11
C LYS A 226 16.35 18.27 -21.53
N PHE A 227 15.45 18.20 -22.51
CA PHE A 227 15.79 17.97 -23.92
C PHE A 227 15.62 19.22 -24.80
N VAL A 228 15.35 20.37 -24.18
CA VAL A 228 15.35 21.71 -24.79
C VAL A 228 16.51 22.50 -24.24
#